data_4c8dc326c62cceacf6029f3662f8f99d
#
_entry.id   4c8dc326c62cceacf6029f3662f8f99d
#
_cell.length_a   1.000
_cell.length_b   1.000
_cell.length_c   1.000
_cell.angle_alpha   90.00
_cell.angle_beta   90.00
_cell.angle_gamma   90.00
#
_symmetry.space_group_name_H-M   'P 1'
#
loop_
_entity.id
_entity.type
_entity.pdbx_description
1 polymer ?
#
loop_
_entity_poly.entity_id
_entity_poly.type
_entity_poly.pdbx_seq_one_letter_code
_entity_poly.pdbx_strand_id
1 'polypeptide(L)'
;MKRTIQFALGVVALAIIPLSAQLTVPELTYDAAIEPLKLPANLNFGEVAGVATNSKGDVFVYTRTGHPTLSLATARPFAHGGSRMFRFDKTGKYVGEIGQGVYGFLFAEKVKVDPQDNIWVVDQMANMIMEFDSEGREVMLLGRKAESETVPARGAAPPAAPGGGGAGAGGGGAAAGGGGAAAGGGGAAAGGRGAAAPQAGGGGRGGGAAADAEAPAGGRGRGGPPGAGGAQDVFNRPTDVAWDAAGNIYVADGLGTNSRIAKFDKNGKFVRSWGQTGTAPGQFRQPRSIAIDAQGLVYVADAGNRRIQVFDGDGNIKGRFLNVGTPRAICITPGPQQVMYVTNSNPPEDIDVDGEIYKVDLTGKLLGRFGRAGRLAKEFSGVNQLDCRNPNELWAAEIGNWRVSKITIRGAGSTN
;
A
#
# COMPACT_ATOMS: atom_id res chain seq x y z
N MET A 1 -75.87 43.57 27.92
CA MET A 1 -74.83 42.86 28.68
C MET A 1 -74.07 41.99 27.67
N LYS A 2 -72.92 42.43 27.22
CA LYS A 2 -72.06 41.68 26.30
C LYS A 2 -70.88 41.12 27.09
N ARG A 3 -70.78 39.80 27.23
CA ARG A 3 -69.65 39.10 27.89
C ARG A 3 -68.62 38.78 26.80
N THR A 4 -67.45 39.37 26.95
CA THR A 4 -66.26 39.10 26.12
C THR A 4 -65.49 37.92 26.76
N ILE A 5 -65.34 36.84 26.07
CA ILE A 5 -64.52 35.70 26.47
C ILE A 5 -63.15 35.90 25.88
N GLN A 6 -62.13 36.09 26.70
CA GLN A 6 -60.72 36.13 26.28
C GLN A 6 -60.16 34.70 26.31
N PHE A 7 -59.74 34.18 25.13
CA PHE A 7 -58.93 32.96 25.02
C PHE A 7 -57.47 33.33 25.21
N ALA A 8 -56.84 32.85 26.27
CA ALA A 8 -55.38 32.89 26.44
C ALA A 8 -54.78 31.71 25.66
N LEU A 9 -54.06 31.98 24.58
CA LEU A 9 -53.19 31.00 23.92
C LEU A 9 -51.88 30.89 24.70
N GLY A 10 -51.71 29.78 25.41
CA GLY A 10 -50.44 29.42 26.00
C GLY A 10 -49.49 28.83 24.90
N VAL A 11 -48.47 29.56 24.55
CA VAL A 11 -47.37 29.05 23.69
C VAL A 11 -46.45 28.22 24.55
N VAL A 12 -46.51 26.89 24.44
CA VAL A 12 -45.52 25.96 24.99
C VAL A 12 -44.33 25.94 24.05
N ALA A 13 -43.26 26.65 24.35
CA ALA A 13 -41.98 26.56 23.68
C ALA A 13 -41.31 25.22 24.06
N LEU A 14 -41.43 24.21 23.23
CA LEU A 14 -40.57 23.02 23.30
C LEU A 14 -39.14 23.45 22.93
N ALA A 15 -38.27 23.56 23.93
CA ALA A 15 -36.83 23.66 23.73
C ALA A 15 -36.33 22.31 23.12
N ILE A 16 -36.11 22.27 21.81
CA ILE A 16 -35.40 21.18 21.16
C ILE A 16 -33.92 21.38 21.52
N ILE A 17 -33.47 20.68 22.56
CA ILE A 17 -32.03 20.54 22.84
C ILE A 17 -31.46 19.62 21.75
N PRO A 18 -30.52 20.07 20.88
CA PRO A 18 -29.84 19.17 19.99
C PRO A 18 -28.95 18.26 20.83
N LEU A 19 -29.36 17.02 21.02
CA LEU A 19 -28.57 15.97 21.64
C LEU A 19 -27.55 15.46 20.60
N SER A 20 -26.67 16.31 20.12
CA SER A 20 -25.43 15.92 19.48
C SER A 20 -24.40 15.70 20.58
N ALA A 21 -24.57 14.64 21.35
CA ALA A 21 -23.47 14.04 22.07
C ALA A 21 -22.55 13.45 21.00
N GLN A 22 -21.65 14.26 20.42
CA GLN A 22 -20.46 13.76 19.79
C GLN A 22 -19.75 12.92 20.86
N LEU A 23 -19.77 11.60 20.68
CA LEU A 23 -18.93 10.71 21.45
C LEU A 23 -17.49 11.14 21.17
N THR A 24 -16.95 11.99 22.04
CA THR A 24 -15.56 12.43 21.93
C THR A 24 -14.70 11.21 22.16
N VAL A 25 -13.99 10.81 21.10
CA VAL A 25 -13.03 9.70 21.19
C VAL A 25 -11.95 10.10 22.19
N PRO A 26 -11.69 9.31 23.26
CA PRO A 26 -10.69 9.65 24.27
C PRO A 26 -9.31 9.83 23.66
N GLU A 27 -8.58 10.85 24.09
CA GLU A 27 -7.18 11.01 23.73
C GLU A 27 -6.31 10.13 24.65
N LEU A 28 -5.45 9.31 24.05
CA LEU A 28 -4.57 8.41 24.78
C LEU A 28 -3.26 9.11 25.10
N THR A 29 -2.80 8.93 26.34
CA THR A 29 -1.47 9.40 26.75
C THR A 29 -0.38 8.45 26.21
N TYR A 30 0.64 9.00 25.60
CA TYR A 30 1.74 8.23 25.01
C TYR A 30 3.05 9.01 24.99
N ASP A 31 4.15 8.29 24.85
CA ASP A 31 5.46 8.83 24.52
C ASP A 31 5.89 8.34 23.14
N ALA A 32 6.69 9.14 22.44
CA ALA A 32 7.24 8.80 21.15
C ALA A 32 8.74 9.12 21.10
N ALA A 33 9.55 8.10 20.80
CA ALA A 33 10.95 8.25 20.43
C ALA A 33 11.04 8.24 18.89
N ILE A 34 11.56 9.31 18.30
CA ILE A 34 11.62 9.50 16.84
C ILE A 34 12.90 8.98 16.20
N GLU A 35 13.92 8.65 16.98
CA GLU A 35 15.18 8.08 16.53
C GLU A 35 15.63 6.92 17.42
N PRO A 36 14.80 5.88 17.57
CA PRO A 36 15.10 4.77 18.45
C PRO A 36 16.17 3.82 17.89
N LEU A 37 16.51 3.94 16.61
CA LEU A 37 17.43 3.08 15.89
C LEU A 37 18.69 3.84 15.47
N LYS A 38 19.86 3.22 15.62
CA LYS A 38 21.18 3.81 15.37
C LYS A 38 21.79 3.26 14.09
N LEU A 39 21.72 4.01 13.00
CA LEU A 39 22.42 3.69 11.75
C LEU A 39 23.89 4.11 11.81
N PRO A 40 24.80 3.41 11.09
CA PRO A 40 26.13 3.91 10.79
C PRO A 40 26.08 5.26 10.08
N ALA A 41 27.11 6.10 10.28
CA ALA A 41 27.13 7.47 9.78
C ALA A 41 27.04 7.60 8.24
N ASN A 42 27.40 6.55 7.51
CA ASN A 42 27.34 6.48 6.04
C ASN A 42 26.00 5.95 5.50
N LEU A 43 25.03 5.64 6.38
CA LEU A 43 23.73 5.14 6.01
C LEU A 43 22.62 6.08 6.48
N ASN A 44 21.53 6.09 5.74
CA ASN A 44 20.28 6.76 6.11
C ASN A 44 19.08 5.92 5.67
N PHE A 45 17.92 6.20 6.25
CA PHE A 45 16.71 5.44 5.92
C PHE A 45 16.09 5.87 4.58
N GLY A 46 16.09 7.16 4.25
CA GLY A 46 15.19 7.66 3.23
C GLY A 46 13.73 7.46 3.67
N GLU A 47 12.84 7.20 2.73
CA GLU A 47 11.43 6.88 3.03
C GLU A 47 11.34 5.53 3.75
N VAL A 48 10.80 5.52 4.95
CA VAL A 48 10.60 4.29 5.71
C VAL A 48 9.22 3.72 5.38
N ALA A 49 9.21 2.67 4.58
CA ALA A 49 7.99 2.04 4.11
C ALA A 49 7.43 1.01 5.10
N GLY A 50 8.32 0.26 5.77
CA GLY A 50 7.92 -0.80 6.68
C GLY A 50 8.79 -0.91 7.93
N VAL A 51 8.20 -1.37 9.03
CA VAL A 51 8.87 -1.72 10.27
C VAL A 51 8.19 -2.93 10.91
N ALA A 52 8.96 -3.89 11.37
CA ALA A 52 8.46 -5.07 12.09
C ALA A 52 9.45 -5.51 13.16
N THR A 53 8.95 -6.23 14.16
CA THR A 53 9.76 -6.82 15.22
C THR A 53 9.62 -8.33 15.24
N ASN A 54 10.66 -9.06 15.68
CA ASN A 54 10.59 -10.50 15.89
C ASN A 54 10.37 -10.84 17.38
N SER A 55 10.32 -12.13 17.70
CA SER A 55 10.13 -12.62 19.08
C SER A 55 11.30 -12.27 20.01
N LYS A 56 12.50 -12.01 19.45
CA LYS A 56 13.73 -11.65 20.18
C LYS A 56 13.83 -10.15 20.44
N GLY A 57 12.93 -9.34 19.84
CA GLY A 57 12.93 -7.89 19.89
C GLY A 57 13.83 -7.23 18.85
N ASP A 58 14.39 -7.97 17.90
CA ASP A 58 15.09 -7.35 16.77
C ASP A 58 14.09 -6.58 15.93
N VAL A 59 14.56 -5.49 15.33
CA VAL A 59 13.73 -4.58 14.50
C VAL A 59 14.21 -4.65 13.06
N PHE A 60 13.28 -4.86 12.15
CA PHE A 60 13.49 -4.87 10.71
C PHE A 60 12.87 -3.62 10.10
N VAL A 61 13.62 -2.90 9.27
CA VAL A 61 13.18 -1.66 8.65
C VAL A 61 13.36 -1.75 7.14
N TYR A 62 12.26 -1.71 6.39
CA TYR A 62 12.27 -1.76 4.94
C TYR A 62 12.06 -0.36 4.37
N THR A 63 13.00 0.08 3.54
CA THR A 63 13.12 1.49 3.16
C THR A 63 13.28 1.67 1.67
N ARG A 64 12.92 2.87 1.20
CA ARG A 64 13.18 3.37 -0.15
C ARG A 64 14.35 4.35 -0.09
N THR A 65 15.58 3.83 0.00
CA THR A 65 16.79 4.65 0.19
C THR A 65 17.47 5.08 -1.11
N GLY A 66 17.10 4.49 -2.23
CA GLY A 66 17.69 4.78 -3.53
C GLY A 66 16.70 5.47 -4.47
N HIS A 67 17.19 5.94 -5.61
CA HIS A 67 16.32 6.42 -6.68
C HIS A 67 15.77 5.24 -7.46
N PRO A 68 14.48 4.97 -7.38
CA PRO A 68 13.90 3.73 -7.87
C PRO A 68 13.75 3.66 -9.39
N THR A 69 13.85 4.78 -10.11
CA THR A 69 13.48 4.76 -11.53
C THR A 69 14.40 5.60 -12.39
N LEU A 70 15.16 4.93 -13.26
CA LEU A 70 15.60 5.50 -14.52
C LEU A 70 14.60 5.06 -15.59
N SER A 71 13.77 5.98 -16.05
CA SER A 71 12.94 5.75 -17.25
C SER A 71 13.83 5.89 -18.47
N LEU A 72 14.30 4.78 -19.01
CA LEU A 72 14.94 4.75 -20.33
C LEU A 72 13.88 4.60 -21.39
N ALA A 73 13.45 5.73 -21.96
CA ALA A 73 12.50 5.80 -23.06
C ALA A 73 11.25 4.88 -22.89
N THR A 74 10.44 4.73 -23.87
CA THR A 74 9.07 4.20 -23.83
C THR A 74 8.84 2.75 -23.38
N ALA A 75 9.81 1.97 -22.94
CA ALA A 75 9.60 0.54 -22.89
C ALA A 75 9.77 -0.18 -21.55
N ARG A 76 10.64 0.22 -20.65
CA ARG A 76 10.77 -0.42 -19.33
C ARG A 76 11.40 0.52 -18.31
N PRO A 77 10.81 0.74 -17.15
CA PRO A 77 11.54 1.31 -16.03
C PRO A 77 12.60 0.28 -15.59
N PHE A 78 13.87 0.60 -15.76
CA PHE A 78 14.95 -0.11 -15.11
C PHE A 78 15.03 0.42 -13.68
N ALA A 79 14.46 -0.32 -12.74
CA ALA A 79 14.67 -0.07 -11.34
C ALA A 79 15.88 -0.89 -10.88
N HIS A 80 16.97 -0.24 -10.58
CA HIS A 80 18.04 -0.85 -9.81
C HIS A 80 17.74 -0.60 -8.34
N GLY A 81 17.43 -1.69 -7.62
CA GLY A 81 17.42 -1.85 -6.18
C GLY A 81 17.43 -0.57 -5.32
N GLY A 82 16.34 0.19 -5.34
CA GLY A 82 16.20 1.37 -4.49
C GLY A 82 15.73 1.05 -3.08
N SER A 83 15.44 -0.21 -2.78
CA SER A 83 14.94 -0.64 -1.48
C SER A 83 16.00 -1.41 -0.70
N ARG A 84 16.02 -1.20 0.60
CA ARG A 84 16.97 -1.85 1.51
C ARG A 84 16.24 -2.30 2.76
N MET A 85 16.64 -3.45 3.33
CA MET A 85 16.11 -3.94 4.58
C MET A 85 17.21 -4.00 5.65
N PHE A 86 17.08 -3.13 6.63
CA PHE A 86 18.00 -3.02 7.76
C PHE A 86 17.52 -3.87 8.93
N ARG A 87 18.46 -4.51 9.63
CA ARG A 87 18.22 -5.21 10.88
C ARG A 87 18.93 -4.50 12.03
N PHE A 88 18.20 -4.33 13.13
CA PHE A 88 18.68 -3.79 14.39
C PHE A 88 18.41 -4.80 15.50
N ASP A 89 19.28 -4.86 16.52
CA ASP A 89 19.00 -5.63 17.71
C ASP A 89 17.97 -4.92 18.62
N LYS A 90 17.53 -5.59 19.66
CA LYS A 90 16.56 -5.07 20.63
C LYS A 90 16.98 -3.76 21.32
N THR A 91 18.25 -3.38 21.27
CA THR A 91 18.77 -2.11 21.83
C THR A 91 18.74 -0.99 20.81
N GLY A 92 18.35 -1.28 19.56
CA GLY A 92 18.34 -0.33 18.45
C GLY A 92 19.69 -0.18 17.75
N LYS A 93 20.66 -1.05 18.04
CA LYS A 93 21.98 -1.05 17.38
C LYS A 93 21.87 -1.76 16.03
N TYR A 94 22.45 -1.17 14.99
CA TYR A 94 22.53 -1.75 13.66
C TYR A 94 23.31 -3.09 13.67
N VAL A 95 22.72 -4.10 13.06
CA VAL A 95 23.31 -5.45 12.92
C VAL A 95 23.78 -5.70 11.50
N GLY A 96 23.02 -5.24 10.50
CA GLY A 96 23.32 -5.48 9.09
C GLY A 96 22.11 -5.29 8.18
N GLU A 97 22.25 -5.70 6.94
CA GLU A 97 21.18 -5.73 5.95
C GLU A 97 20.79 -7.15 5.62
N ILE A 98 19.50 -7.36 5.34
CA ILE A 98 18.97 -8.62 4.83
C ILE A 98 18.60 -8.41 3.36
N GLY A 99 18.83 -9.43 2.53
CA GLY A 99 18.49 -9.41 1.11
C GLY A 99 19.30 -8.39 0.30
N GLN A 100 20.54 -8.08 0.69
CA GLN A 100 21.41 -7.22 -0.08
C GLN A 100 21.62 -7.80 -1.49
N GLY A 101 21.26 -7.03 -2.53
CA GLY A 101 21.36 -7.47 -3.92
C GLY A 101 20.22 -8.37 -4.39
N VAL A 102 19.18 -8.60 -3.59
CA VAL A 102 17.99 -9.33 -4.03
C VAL A 102 17.30 -8.55 -5.16
N TYR A 103 17.02 -9.24 -6.25
CA TYR A 103 16.42 -8.67 -7.46
C TYR A 103 15.05 -8.03 -7.21
N GLY A 104 14.28 -8.53 -6.25
CA GLY A 104 12.93 -8.08 -5.93
C GLY A 104 12.85 -6.81 -5.08
N PHE A 105 13.96 -6.23 -4.63
CA PHE A 105 13.96 -5.02 -3.78
C PHE A 105 13.92 -3.75 -4.63
N LEU A 106 12.79 -3.47 -5.27
CA LEU A 106 12.61 -2.35 -6.18
C LEU A 106 11.90 -1.16 -5.56
N PHE A 107 10.78 -1.40 -4.83
CA PHE A 107 10.01 -0.35 -4.21
C PHE A 107 9.33 -0.89 -2.94
N ALA A 108 9.97 -0.64 -1.81
CA ALA A 108 9.54 -1.11 -0.50
C ALA A 108 8.10 -0.70 -0.18
N GLU A 109 7.28 -1.64 0.29
CA GLU A 109 5.92 -1.34 0.74
C GLU A 109 5.69 -1.78 2.19
N LYS A 110 5.98 -3.05 2.54
CA LYS A 110 5.82 -3.56 3.90
C LYS A 110 6.91 -4.57 4.25
N VAL A 111 7.20 -4.69 5.54
CA VAL A 111 7.91 -5.83 6.12
C VAL A 111 7.10 -6.35 7.30
N LYS A 112 6.90 -7.66 7.39
CA LYS A 112 6.23 -8.29 8.54
C LYS A 112 7.04 -9.49 9.02
N VAL A 113 6.84 -9.87 10.26
CA VAL A 113 7.47 -11.06 10.85
C VAL A 113 6.38 -11.99 11.33
N ASP A 114 6.41 -13.23 10.85
CA ASP A 114 5.43 -14.24 11.20
C ASP A 114 5.68 -14.84 12.62
N PRO A 115 4.81 -15.72 13.11
CA PRO A 115 5.00 -16.37 14.40
C PRO A 115 6.23 -17.29 14.49
N GLN A 116 6.82 -17.69 13.36
CA GLN A 116 8.03 -18.51 13.26
C GLN A 116 9.30 -17.66 13.13
N ASP A 117 9.18 -16.33 13.24
CA ASP A 117 10.23 -15.33 13.03
C ASP A 117 10.76 -15.26 11.58
N ASN A 118 10.02 -15.76 10.59
CA ASN A 118 10.31 -15.51 9.19
C ASN A 118 9.95 -14.07 8.84
N ILE A 119 10.72 -13.48 7.94
CA ILE A 119 10.59 -12.09 7.54
C ILE A 119 9.93 -12.03 6.17
N TRP A 120 8.78 -11.38 6.11
CA TRP A 120 7.99 -11.23 4.90
C TRP A 120 8.09 -9.81 4.37
N VAL A 121 8.39 -9.70 3.09
CA VAL A 121 8.58 -8.42 2.40
C VAL A 121 7.57 -8.30 1.27
N VAL A 122 6.90 -7.16 1.23
CA VAL A 122 6.03 -6.77 0.12
C VAL A 122 6.75 -5.71 -0.70
N ASP A 123 7.03 -6.02 -1.97
CA ASP A 123 7.59 -5.06 -2.91
C ASP A 123 6.57 -4.72 -3.99
N GLN A 124 6.21 -3.44 -4.03
CA GLN A 124 5.11 -2.95 -4.87
C GLN A 124 5.45 -2.96 -6.37
N MET A 125 6.70 -2.59 -6.75
CA MET A 125 7.09 -2.52 -8.16
C MET A 125 7.56 -3.85 -8.71
N ALA A 126 8.17 -4.68 -7.86
CA ALA A 126 8.50 -6.05 -8.24
C ALA A 126 7.24 -6.92 -8.41
N ASN A 127 6.10 -6.48 -7.88
CA ASN A 127 4.86 -7.26 -7.81
C ASN A 127 5.06 -8.59 -7.10
N MET A 128 5.83 -8.59 -6.01
CA MET A 128 6.24 -9.80 -5.31
C MET A 128 6.03 -9.71 -3.81
N ILE A 129 5.79 -10.88 -3.22
CA ILE A 129 5.92 -11.14 -1.79
C ILE A 129 7.07 -12.11 -1.62
N MET A 130 8.02 -11.77 -0.78
CA MET A 130 9.22 -12.57 -0.51
C MET A 130 9.23 -12.97 0.97
N GLU A 131 9.52 -14.23 1.24
CA GLU A 131 9.76 -14.73 2.59
C GLU A 131 11.24 -15.04 2.78
N PHE A 132 11.79 -14.56 3.88
CA PHE A 132 13.14 -14.89 4.35
C PHE A 132 13.03 -15.62 5.67
N ASP A 133 13.88 -16.61 5.88
CA ASP A 133 14.03 -17.21 7.20
C ASP A 133 14.70 -16.27 8.21
N SER A 134 14.81 -16.69 9.47
CA SER A 134 15.41 -15.89 10.53
C SER A 134 16.90 -15.56 10.29
N GLU A 135 17.58 -16.33 9.44
CA GLU A 135 18.96 -16.12 8.99
C GLU A 135 19.06 -15.16 7.79
N GLY A 136 17.91 -14.79 7.19
CA GLY A 136 17.84 -13.88 6.04
C GLY A 136 18.02 -14.55 4.67
N ARG A 137 17.82 -15.88 4.57
CA ARG A 137 17.81 -16.61 3.29
C ARG A 137 16.39 -16.58 2.72
N GLU A 138 16.26 -16.27 1.44
CA GLU A 138 14.98 -16.34 0.73
C GLU A 138 14.49 -17.80 0.65
N VAL A 139 13.27 -18.05 1.15
CA VAL A 139 12.67 -19.39 1.23
C VAL A 139 11.38 -19.51 0.44
N MET A 140 10.69 -18.40 0.17
CA MET A 140 9.47 -18.40 -0.66
C MET A 140 9.35 -17.10 -1.45
N LEU A 141 8.80 -17.23 -2.67
CA LEU A 141 8.51 -16.13 -3.57
C LEU A 141 7.11 -16.29 -4.15
N LEU A 142 6.22 -15.30 -3.96
CA LEU A 142 4.90 -15.27 -4.54
C LEU A 142 4.79 -14.14 -5.56
N GLY A 143 4.01 -14.36 -6.63
CA GLY A 143 3.64 -13.32 -7.61
C GLY A 143 4.55 -13.20 -8.82
N ARG A 144 5.74 -13.79 -8.82
CA ARG A 144 6.65 -13.76 -9.98
C ARG A 144 6.27 -14.84 -10.99
N LYS A 145 6.06 -14.46 -12.24
CA LYS A 145 6.08 -15.41 -13.35
C LYS A 145 7.52 -15.73 -13.74
N ALA A 146 7.80 -17.00 -14.00
CA ALA A 146 9.06 -17.38 -14.62
C ALA A 146 9.18 -16.65 -15.96
N GLU A 147 10.34 -16.04 -16.22
CA GLU A 147 10.58 -15.29 -17.48
C GLU A 147 10.39 -16.16 -18.72
N SER A 148 10.61 -17.48 -18.58
CA SER A 148 10.40 -18.49 -19.63
C SER A 148 8.93 -18.61 -20.07
N GLU A 149 7.97 -18.21 -19.26
CA GLU A 149 6.55 -18.26 -19.60
C GLU A 149 6.09 -17.03 -20.42
N THR A 150 6.88 -15.99 -20.47
CA THR A 150 6.55 -14.73 -21.16
C THR A 150 7.30 -14.51 -22.47
N VAL A 151 8.32 -15.32 -22.74
CA VAL A 151 9.05 -15.27 -24.02
C VAL A 151 8.37 -16.25 -24.98
N PRO A 152 7.66 -15.77 -26.03
CA PRO A 152 7.19 -16.67 -27.08
C PRO A 152 8.39 -17.44 -27.63
N ALA A 153 8.30 -18.77 -27.72
CA ALA A 153 9.33 -19.56 -28.36
C ALA A 153 9.64 -18.94 -29.73
N ARG A 154 10.91 -18.65 -29.98
CA ARG A 154 11.38 -18.07 -31.25
C ARG A 154 10.96 -19.03 -32.38
N GLY A 155 9.89 -18.66 -33.12
CA GLY A 155 9.36 -19.49 -34.23
C GLY A 155 7.94 -20.01 -34.03
N ALA A 156 7.26 -19.76 -32.89
CA ALA A 156 5.85 -20.04 -32.78
C ALA A 156 5.07 -19.01 -33.61
N ALA A 157 4.48 -19.43 -34.70
CA ALA A 157 3.54 -18.61 -35.46
C ALA A 157 2.40 -18.15 -34.52
N PRO A 158 1.88 -16.92 -34.63
CA PRO A 158 0.74 -16.50 -33.83
C PRO A 158 -0.42 -17.48 -34.08
N PRO A 159 -1.21 -17.84 -33.05
CA PRO A 159 -2.36 -18.70 -33.22
C PRO A 159 -3.28 -18.08 -34.26
N ALA A 160 -3.62 -18.89 -35.29
CA ALA A 160 -4.53 -18.51 -36.36
C ALA A 160 -5.83 -17.98 -35.72
N ALA A 161 -6.25 -16.81 -36.12
CA ALA A 161 -7.52 -16.25 -35.74
C ALA A 161 -8.63 -17.25 -36.13
N PRO A 162 -9.65 -17.45 -35.26
CA PRO A 162 -10.77 -18.33 -35.61
C PRO A 162 -11.44 -17.81 -36.87
N GLY A 163 -11.48 -18.67 -37.92
CA GLY A 163 -11.96 -18.36 -39.24
C GLY A 163 -13.40 -17.92 -39.22
N GLY A 164 -13.66 -16.71 -39.70
CA GLY A 164 -14.94 -16.26 -40.19
C GLY A 164 -15.07 -16.74 -41.63
N GLY A 165 -15.96 -17.70 -41.86
CA GLY A 165 -16.32 -18.12 -43.19
C GLY A 165 -17.01 -17.01 -43.98
N GLY A 166 -16.56 -16.78 -45.20
CA GLY A 166 -17.19 -15.90 -46.18
C GLY A 166 -16.73 -16.29 -47.56
N ALA A 167 -17.64 -16.89 -48.30
CA ALA A 167 -17.49 -17.30 -49.70
C ALA A 167 -17.38 -16.10 -50.66
N GLY A 168 -16.67 -16.25 -51.78
CA GLY A 168 -16.90 -15.38 -52.94
C GLY A 168 -15.70 -15.19 -53.86
N ALA A 169 -15.61 -16.07 -54.83
CA ALA A 169 -15.30 -15.90 -56.26
C ALA A 169 -14.29 -14.86 -56.78
N GLY A 170 -13.30 -15.30 -57.54
CA GLY A 170 -13.08 -14.89 -58.91
C GLY A 170 -11.83 -14.02 -59.21
N GLY A 171 -10.92 -14.55 -60.03
CA GLY A 171 -10.26 -13.80 -61.12
C GLY A 171 -8.81 -13.44 -60.94
N GLY A 172 -7.88 -14.23 -61.46
CA GLY A 172 -7.03 -14.09 -62.61
C GLY A 172 -6.00 -12.94 -62.67
N GLY A 173 -4.73 -13.26 -63.00
CA GLY A 173 -3.84 -12.31 -63.64
C GLY A 173 -2.41 -12.32 -63.17
N ALA A 174 -1.57 -12.84 -64.06
CA ALA A 174 -0.15 -13.08 -63.94
C ALA A 174 0.73 -11.86 -64.23
N ALA A 175 2.03 -12.04 -63.97
CA ALA A 175 3.24 -11.46 -64.58
C ALA A 175 3.93 -10.39 -63.76
N ALA A 176 5.11 -10.68 -63.23
CA ALA A 176 6.45 -10.60 -63.77
C ALA A 176 7.11 -9.21 -63.77
N GLY A 177 8.31 -9.15 -63.24
CA GLY A 177 9.38 -8.31 -63.70
C GLY A 177 9.90 -7.26 -62.75
N GLY A 178 11.03 -7.42 -62.14
CA GLY A 178 12.27 -6.81 -62.65
C GLY A 178 12.76 -5.62 -61.84
N GLY A 179 13.82 -5.75 -61.08
CA GLY A 179 15.10 -5.15 -61.27
C GLY A 179 15.31 -3.68 -60.95
N GLY A 180 16.37 -3.37 -60.22
CA GLY A 180 17.05 -2.13 -60.40
C GLY A 180 17.61 -1.47 -59.14
N ALA A 181 18.91 -1.53 -59.00
CA ALA A 181 19.77 -0.91 -58.01
C ALA A 181 20.08 0.57 -58.29
N ALA A 182 20.69 1.20 -57.32
CA ALA A 182 21.70 2.31 -57.33
C ALA A 182 21.22 3.59 -56.63
N ALA A 183 21.84 3.97 -55.50
CA ALA A 183 23.10 4.71 -55.31
C ALA A 183 23.01 6.25 -55.50
N GLY A 184 23.54 6.93 -54.49
CA GLY A 184 24.08 8.27 -54.58
C GLY A 184 23.19 9.33 -53.92
N GLY A 185 23.62 10.13 -52.99
CA GLY A 185 24.75 10.92 -52.76
C GLY A 185 24.36 12.27 -52.24
N GLY A 186 24.91 12.69 -51.17
CA GLY A 186 25.54 13.95 -50.95
C GLY A 186 24.69 15.22 -50.73
N GLY A 187 25.02 16.01 -49.71
CA GLY A 187 24.85 17.44 -49.73
C GLY A 187 24.66 18.12 -48.38
N ALA A 188 25.73 18.72 -47.89
CA ALA A 188 25.79 19.62 -46.74
C ALA A 188 25.31 21.02 -47.03
N ALA A 189 24.90 21.78 -46.00
CA ALA A 189 25.22 23.16 -45.64
C ALA A 189 24.09 23.77 -44.81
N ALA A 190 24.29 24.18 -43.57
CA ALA A 190 24.87 25.41 -43.04
C ALA A 190 23.91 26.60 -42.95
N GLY A 191 23.81 27.18 -41.80
CA GLY A 191 23.41 28.54 -41.46
C GLY A 191 22.05 28.69 -40.86
N GLY A 192 21.84 29.32 -39.75
CA GLY A 192 22.39 30.41 -39.08
C GLY A 192 21.50 30.90 -37.94
N ARG A 193 22.08 31.22 -36.88
CA ARG A 193 21.86 32.25 -35.86
C ARG A 193 20.44 32.79 -35.57
N GLY A 194 20.10 32.85 -34.27
CA GLY A 194 19.14 33.78 -33.71
C GLY A 194 18.98 33.62 -32.20
N ALA A 195 19.75 34.40 -31.43
CA ALA A 195 19.69 34.48 -29.99
C ALA A 195 18.48 35.32 -29.53
N ALA A 196 17.90 34.93 -28.38
CA ALA A 196 17.45 35.88 -27.35
C ALA A 196 17.00 35.10 -26.08
N ALA A 197 17.73 35.18 -25.01
CA ALA A 197 17.20 35.23 -23.67
C ALA A 197 16.85 36.70 -23.36
N PRO A 198 16.07 37.06 -22.36
CA PRO A 198 16.32 36.73 -20.96
C PRO A 198 15.12 36.68 -19.98
N GLN A 199 15.45 36.39 -18.77
CA GLN A 199 15.08 36.86 -17.43
C GLN A 199 14.18 35.92 -16.62
N ALA A 200 14.75 35.34 -15.65
CA ALA A 200 14.84 35.48 -14.21
C ALA A 200 13.56 35.89 -13.47
N GLY A 201 13.14 35.03 -12.58
CA GLY A 201 12.13 35.33 -11.57
C GLY A 201 11.87 34.17 -10.64
N GLY A 202 12.55 34.16 -9.47
CA GLY A 202 11.98 33.86 -8.18
C GLY A 202 11.72 32.42 -7.79
N GLY A 203 12.61 31.88 -7.02
CA GLY A 203 12.64 31.04 -5.86
C GLY A 203 11.32 30.46 -5.31
N GLY A 204 11.32 29.15 -5.22
CA GLY A 204 10.40 28.39 -4.41
C GLY A 204 10.99 27.00 -4.22
N ARG A 205 11.76 26.81 -3.15
CA ARG A 205 12.16 25.49 -2.66
C ARG A 205 10.92 24.86 -2.02
N GLY A 206 10.20 24.01 -2.75
CA GLY A 206 9.26 23.06 -2.21
C GLY A 206 9.85 21.69 -2.36
N GLY A 207 10.24 21.04 -1.24
CA GLY A 207 10.55 19.63 -1.18
C GLY A 207 9.25 18.87 -1.45
N GLY A 208 9.06 18.45 -2.70
CA GLY A 208 7.95 17.59 -3.05
C GLY A 208 8.20 16.19 -2.48
N ALA A 209 7.46 15.82 -1.43
CA ALA A 209 7.18 14.44 -1.17
C ALA A 209 6.66 13.85 -2.48
N ALA A 210 7.29 12.77 -2.97
CA ALA A 210 6.78 12.06 -4.12
C ALA A 210 5.36 11.57 -3.76
N ALA A 211 4.37 12.34 -4.17
CA ALA A 211 3.00 11.90 -4.14
C ALA A 211 2.96 10.59 -4.91
N ASP A 212 2.21 9.62 -4.41
CA ASP A 212 1.81 8.44 -5.16
C ASP A 212 1.09 8.93 -6.43
N ALA A 213 1.86 9.31 -7.44
CA ALA A 213 1.33 9.81 -8.69
C ALA A 213 0.58 8.64 -9.35
N GLU A 214 -0.72 8.76 -9.38
CA GLU A 214 -1.56 7.96 -10.25
C GLU A 214 -1.03 8.09 -11.68
N ALA A 215 -0.41 7.01 -12.17
CA ALA A 215 -0.08 6.93 -13.57
C ALA A 215 -1.39 7.00 -14.38
N PRO A 216 -1.47 7.81 -15.43
CA PRO A 216 -2.69 7.92 -16.23
C PRO A 216 -3.06 6.54 -16.77
N ALA A 217 -4.32 6.16 -16.59
CA ALA A 217 -4.91 4.96 -17.17
C ALA A 217 -4.87 5.07 -18.71
N GLY A 218 -3.84 4.50 -19.31
CA GLY A 218 -3.62 4.47 -20.74
C GLY A 218 -3.03 3.15 -21.20
N GLY A 219 -3.85 2.14 -21.29
CA GLY A 219 -3.53 0.85 -21.89
C GLY A 219 -4.80 0.07 -22.15
N ARG A 220 -5.36 0.17 -23.34
CA ARG A 220 -6.50 -0.67 -23.79
C ARG A 220 -6.06 -2.13 -23.85
N GLY A 221 -6.11 -2.82 -22.70
CA GLY A 221 -6.09 -4.28 -22.63
C GLY A 221 -7.51 -4.81 -22.88
N ARG A 222 -7.65 -5.79 -23.74
CA ARG A 222 -8.89 -6.47 -24.09
C ARG A 222 -9.69 -6.83 -22.84
N GLY A 223 -10.95 -6.36 -22.81
CA GLY A 223 -11.84 -6.45 -21.69
C GLY A 223 -12.20 -7.88 -21.27
N GLY A 224 -11.72 -8.21 -20.08
CA GLY A 224 -12.44 -9.11 -19.19
C GLY A 224 -13.37 -8.28 -18.28
N PRO A 225 -14.34 -8.90 -17.61
CA PRO A 225 -15.21 -8.18 -16.69
C PRO A 225 -14.36 -7.46 -15.62
N PRO A 226 -14.81 -6.28 -15.13
CA PRO A 226 -14.11 -5.57 -14.07
C PRO A 226 -13.88 -6.50 -12.86
N GLY A 227 -12.61 -6.70 -12.47
CA GLY A 227 -12.24 -7.63 -11.40
C GLY A 227 -11.75 -9.00 -11.87
N ALA A 228 -11.84 -9.33 -13.15
CA ALA A 228 -11.09 -10.44 -13.74
C ALA A 228 -9.62 -9.98 -13.92
N GLY A 229 -8.92 -9.79 -12.81
CA GLY A 229 -7.49 -9.54 -12.79
C GLY A 229 -6.73 -10.63 -13.51
N GLY A 230 -5.51 -10.35 -13.92
CA GLY A 230 -4.61 -11.29 -14.58
C GLY A 230 -4.51 -12.65 -13.92
N ALA A 231 -3.65 -13.52 -14.39
CA ALA A 231 -3.48 -14.87 -13.85
C ALA A 231 -3.56 -14.87 -12.32
N GLN A 232 -4.21 -15.87 -11.76
CA GLN A 232 -4.64 -15.94 -10.36
C GLN A 232 -3.52 -15.65 -9.35
N ASP A 233 -2.29 -15.92 -9.71
CA ASP A 233 -1.06 -15.79 -8.94
C ASP A 233 -0.19 -14.56 -9.31
N VAL A 234 -0.66 -13.69 -10.22
CA VAL A 234 0.06 -12.47 -10.60
C VAL A 234 -0.49 -11.27 -9.85
N PHE A 235 0.38 -10.63 -9.07
CA PHE A 235 0.06 -9.38 -8.38
C PHE A 235 0.20 -8.16 -9.28
N ASN A 236 -0.53 -7.11 -8.93
CA ASN A 236 -0.38 -5.80 -9.53
C ASN A 236 -0.35 -4.74 -8.42
N ARG A 237 0.85 -4.39 -7.98
CA ARG A 237 1.14 -3.47 -6.88
C ARG A 237 0.55 -3.98 -5.55
N PRO A 238 1.03 -5.13 -5.03
CA PRO A 238 0.61 -5.64 -3.73
C PRO A 238 0.99 -4.66 -2.61
N THR A 239 0.19 -4.66 -1.55
CA THR A 239 0.32 -3.65 -0.49
C THR A 239 0.62 -4.25 0.88
N ASP A 240 0.17 -5.47 1.17
CA ASP A 240 0.37 -6.05 2.49
C ASP A 240 0.15 -7.58 2.48
N VAL A 241 0.64 -8.26 3.51
CA VAL A 241 0.53 -9.71 3.72
C VAL A 241 0.14 -10.02 5.16
N ALA A 242 -0.66 -11.07 5.37
CA ALA A 242 -1.02 -11.58 6.70
C ALA A 242 -1.24 -13.10 6.66
N TRP A 243 -1.26 -13.75 7.82
CA TRP A 243 -1.41 -15.21 7.96
C TRP A 243 -2.51 -15.54 8.96
N ASP A 244 -3.23 -16.64 8.71
CA ASP A 244 -4.10 -17.24 9.71
C ASP A 244 -3.35 -18.28 10.56
N ALA A 245 -4.02 -18.83 11.58
CA ALA A 245 -3.44 -19.83 12.47
C ALA A 245 -3.05 -21.16 11.78
N ALA A 246 -3.62 -21.45 10.60
CA ALA A 246 -3.27 -22.61 9.78
C ALA A 246 -2.05 -22.35 8.87
N GLY A 247 -1.54 -21.12 8.87
CA GLY A 247 -0.43 -20.68 8.01
C GLY A 247 -0.86 -20.30 6.59
N ASN A 248 -2.17 -20.21 6.30
CA ASN A 248 -2.58 -19.68 5.00
C ASN A 248 -2.17 -18.21 4.89
N ILE A 249 -1.72 -17.83 3.70
CA ILE A 249 -1.17 -16.51 3.40
C ILE A 249 -2.24 -15.68 2.68
N TYR A 250 -2.44 -14.46 3.12
CA TYR A 250 -3.40 -13.52 2.53
C TYR A 250 -2.66 -12.28 2.08
N VAL A 251 -2.84 -11.90 0.82
CA VAL A 251 -2.18 -10.75 0.20
C VAL A 251 -3.22 -9.73 -0.22
N ALA A 252 -3.05 -8.49 0.23
CA ALA A 252 -3.77 -7.35 -0.31
C ALA A 252 -3.08 -6.92 -1.62
N ASP A 253 -3.78 -7.07 -2.74
CA ASP A 253 -3.27 -6.81 -4.09
C ASP A 253 -4.11 -5.69 -4.72
N GLY A 254 -3.70 -4.43 -4.46
CA GLY A 254 -4.70 -3.40 -4.57
C GLY A 254 -4.35 -2.01 -5.07
N LEU A 255 -3.11 -1.64 -5.31
CA LEU A 255 -2.79 -0.31 -5.86
C LEU A 255 -2.76 -0.26 -7.38
N GLY A 256 -2.78 -1.41 -8.02
CA GLY A 256 -2.96 -1.52 -9.46
C GLY A 256 -4.41 -1.79 -9.84
N THR A 257 -4.61 -2.63 -10.85
CA THR A 257 -5.93 -2.94 -11.40
C THR A 257 -6.65 -4.07 -10.67
N ASN A 258 -5.97 -4.82 -9.79
CA ASN A 258 -6.53 -6.05 -9.21
C ASN A 258 -7.57 -5.78 -8.10
N SER A 259 -7.33 -4.85 -7.20
CA SER A 259 -8.25 -4.47 -6.10
C SER A 259 -8.87 -5.68 -5.39
N ARG A 260 -8.04 -6.64 -4.94
CA ARG A 260 -8.47 -7.92 -4.41
C ARG A 260 -7.67 -8.35 -3.18
N ILE A 261 -8.17 -9.36 -2.49
CA ILE A 261 -7.41 -10.16 -1.55
C ILE A 261 -7.15 -11.52 -2.19
N ALA A 262 -5.91 -11.97 -2.22
CA ALA A 262 -5.53 -13.29 -2.72
C ALA A 262 -5.10 -14.17 -1.55
N LYS A 263 -5.63 -15.40 -1.49
CA LYS A 263 -5.32 -16.40 -0.47
C LYS A 263 -4.49 -17.52 -1.09
N PHE A 264 -3.43 -17.88 -0.38
CA PHE A 264 -2.55 -19.00 -0.68
C PHE A 264 -2.52 -19.97 0.51
N ASP A 265 -2.21 -21.21 0.28
CA ASP A 265 -1.89 -22.12 1.37
C ASP A 265 -0.47 -21.83 1.94
N LYS A 266 -0.11 -22.50 3.01
CA LYS A 266 1.20 -22.36 3.67
C LYS A 266 2.42 -22.70 2.80
N ASN A 267 2.21 -23.35 1.66
CA ASN A 267 3.26 -23.69 0.70
C ASN A 267 3.28 -22.73 -0.51
N GLY A 268 2.52 -21.63 -0.44
CA GLY A 268 2.46 -20.65 -1.51
C GLY A 268 1.57 -21.03 -2.70
N LYS A 269 0.79 -22.12 -2.60
CA LYS A 269 -0.15 -22.49 -3.66
C LYS A 269 -1.41 -21.63 -3.59
N PHE A 270 -1.80 -21.04 -4.69
CA PHE A 270 -3.02 -20.24 -4.80
C PHE A 270 -4.25 -21.05 -4.43
N VAL A 271 -5.10 -20.51 -3.57
CA VAL A 271 -6.36 -21.11 -3.12
C VAL A 271 -7.55 -20.40 -3.75
N ARG A 272 -7.63 -19.07 -3.55
CA ARG A 272 -8.73 -18.23 -4.07
C ARG A 272 -8.39 -16.75 -4.00
N SER A 273 -9.22 -15.93 -4.60
CA SER A 273 -9.23 -14.50 -4.36
C SER A 273 -10.64 -13.95 -4.33
N TRP A 274 -10.83 -12.79 -3.71
CA TRP A 274 -12.09 -12.06 -3.70
C TRP A 274 -11.84 -10.56 -3.76
N GLY A 275 -12.88 -9.83 -4.13
CA GLY A 275 -12.82 -8.38 -4.30
C GLY A 275 -12.68 -7.97 -5.76
N GLN A 276 -13.05 -6.75 -6.01
CA GLN A 276 -12.93 -6.03 -7.28
C GLN A 276 -12.99 -4.53 -7.00
N THR A 277 -12.60 -3.72 -7.96
CA THR A 277 -12.67 -2.26 -7.83
C THR A 277 -14.10 -1.79 -7.63
N GLY A 278 -14.35 -0.95 -6.61
CA GLY A 278 -15.64 -0.35 -6.37
C GLY A 278 -15.86 0.09 -4.92
N THR A 279 -17.11 0.49 -4.61
CA THR A 279 -17.52 1.04 -3.30
C THR A 279 -18.49 0.14 -2.54
N ALA A 280 -19.14 -0.83 -3.22
CA ALA A 280 -20.08 -1.75 -2.60
C ALA A 280 -19.38 -2.64 -1.54
N PRO A 281 -20.13 -3.30 -0.64
CA PRO A 281 -19.55 -4.32 0.23
C PRO A 281 -18.84 -5.41 -0.56
N GLY A 282 -17.62 -5.79 -0.13
CA GLY A 282 -16.77 -6.75 -0.82
C GLY A 282 -16.00 -6.20 -2.02
N GLN A 283 -16.22 -4.94 -2.40
CA GLN A 283 -15.39 -4.22 -3.39
C GLN A 283 -14.38 -3.33 -2.68
N PHE A 284 -13.28 -3.00 -3.36
CA PHE A 284 -12.19 -2.21 -2.78
C PHE A 284 -11.81 -1.03 -3.67
N ARG A 285 -11.31 0.03 -3.02
CA ARG A 285 -10.53 1.09 -3.63
C ARG A 285 -9.26 1.25 -2.82
N GLN A 286 -8.13 0.87 -3.39
CA GLN A 286 -6.84 0.91 -2.72
C GLN A 286 -6.83 0.14 -1.36
N PRO A 287 -7.02 -1.20 -1.35
CA PRO A 287 -6.75 -1.98 -0.14
C PRO A 287 -5.28 -1.87 0.22
N ARG A 288 -4.97 -1.21 1.37
CA ARG A 288 -3.61 -0.82 1.77
C ARG A 288 -3.00 -1.71 2.82
N SER A 289 -3.81 -2.32 3.66
CA SER A 289 -3.29 -3.16 4.73
C SER A 289 -4.27 -4.28 5.08
N ILE A 290 -3.74 -5.38 5.58
CA ILE A 290 -4.49 -6.57 5.97
C ILE A 290 -3.98 -7.10 7.31
N ALA A 291 -4.90 -7.46 8.18
CA ALA A 291 -4.61 -8.13 9.45
C ALA A 291 -5.62 -9.24 9.71
N ILE A 292 -5.22 -10.24 10.49
CA ILE A 292 -6.07 -11.40 10.84
C ILE A 292 -6.10 -11.52 12.35
N ASP A 293 -7.29 -11.71 12.92
CA ASP A 293 -7.46 -11.91 14.35
C ASP A 293 -7.31 -13.37 14.76
N ALA A 294 -7.34 -13.64 16.06
CA ALA A 294 -7.22 -14.98 16.61
C ALA A 294 -8.39 -15.91 16.21
N GLN A 295 -9.51 -15.37 15.76
CA GLN A 295 -10.67 -16.09 15.26
C GLN A 295 -10.59 -16.38 13.76
N GLY A 296 -9.56 -15.89 13.07
CA GLY A 296 -9.37 -16.05 11.62
C GLY A 296 -10.18 -15.08 10.78
N LEU A 297 -10.73 -14.01 11.38
CA LEU A 297 -11.37 -12.94 10.62
C LEU A 297 -10.31 -12.05 9.97
N VAL A 298 -10.55 -11.70 8.72
CA VAL A 298 -9.66 -10.94 7.85
C VAL A 298 -10.13 -9.50 7.79
N TYR A 299 -9.31 -8.58 8.29
CA TYR A 299 -9.58 -7.15 8.30
C TYR A 299 -8.78 -6.49 7.18
N VAL A 300 -9.46 -5.74 6.32
CA VAL A 300 -8.85 -5.07 5.16
C VAL A 300 -9.06 -3.57 5.25
N ALA A 301 -7.97 -2.82 5.29
CA ALA A 301 -7.96 -1.37 5.23
C ALA A 301 -8.23 -0.92 3.78
N ASP A 302 -9.47 -0.60 3.49
CA ASP A 302 -9.96 -0.13 2.18
C ASP A 302 -9.87 1.40 2.13
N ALA A 303 -8.63 1.91 1.99
CA ALA A 303 -8.27 3.31 2.21
C ALA A 303 -9.02 4.27 1.29
N GLY A 304 -9.12 3.95 0.01
CA GLY A 304 -9.82 4.78 -0.96
C GLY A 304 -11.34 4.85 -0.74
N ASN A 305 -11.90 3.97 0.09
CA ASN A 305 -13.28 4.00 0.53
C ASN A 305 -13.44 4.44 2.01
N ARG A 306 -12.34 4.84 2.67
CA ARG A 306 -12.31 5.33 4.06
C ARG A 306 -13.00 4.37 5.04
N ARG A 307 -12.69 3.08 4.94
CA ARG A 307 -13.31 2.04 5.76
C ARG A 307 -12.37 0.86 6.01
N ILE A 308 -12.69 0.05 7.01
CA ILE A 308 -12.16 -1.31 7.15
C ILE A 308 -13.30 -2.27 6.83
N GLN A 309 -13.04 -3.30 6.02
CA GLN A 309 -13.99 -4.39 5.78
C GLN A 309 -13.49 -5.65 6.47
N VAL A 310 -14.43 -6.42 7.03
CA VAL A 310 -14.15 -7.65 7.76
C VAL A 310 -14.74 -8.83 7.00
N PHE A 311 -13.93 -9.87 6.81
CA PHE A 311 -14.30 -11.09 6.08
C PHE A 311 -13.98 -12.32 6.92
N ASP A 312 -14.59 -13.44 6.61
CA ASP A 312 -14.05 -14.74 7.02
C ASP A 312 -12.88 -15.16 6.10
N GLY A 313 -12.22 -16.27 6.45
CA GLY A 313 -11.11 -16.80 5.67
C GLY A 313 -11.47 -17.27 4.26
N ASP A 314 -12.75 -17.28 3.91
CA ASP A 314 -13.28 -17.63 2.59
C ASP A 314 -13.72 -16.41 1.77
N GLY A 315 -13.59 -15.21 2.34
CA GLY A 315 -13.91 -13.95 1.66
C GLY A 315 -15.38 -13.54 1.77
N ASN A 316 -16.16 -14.17 2.64
CA ASN A 316 -17.53 -13.74 2.92
C ASN A 316 -17.48 -12.54 3.89
N ILE A 317 -18.18 -11.46 3.55
CA ILE A 317 -18.20 -10.24 4.38
C ILE A 317 -18.92 -10.50 5.71
N LYS A 318 -18.32 -10.05 6.80
CA LYS A 318 -18.84 -10.15 8.17
C LYS A 318 -19.18 -8.79 8.78
N GLY A 319 -18.51 -7.72 8.32
CA GLY A 319 -18.74 -6.39 8.87
C GLY A 319 -17.93 -5.31 8.18
N ARG A 320 -18.10 -4.08 8.67
CA ARG A 320 -17.32 -2.92 8.21
C ARG A 320 -17.23 -1.87 9.30
N PHE A 321 -16.10 -1.14 9.37
CA PHE A 321 -15.88 0.00 10.26
C PHE A 321 -15.78 1.26 9.39
N LEU A 322 -16.58 2.27 9.69
CA LEU A 322 -16.68 3.49 8.87
C LEU A 322 -15.99 4.71 9.50
N ASN A 323 -15.80 4.71 10.85
CA ASN A 323 -15.27 5.86 11.58
C ASN A 323 -13.78 5.73 11.86
N VAL A 324 -13.00 5.34 10.85
CA VAL A 324 -11.57 5.04 10.97
C VAL A 324 -10.68 5.98 10.13
N GLY A 325 -11.24 7.08 9.64
CA GLY A 325 -10.53 8.00 8.75
C GLY A 325 -10.12 7.35 7.44
N THR A 326 -8.92 7.64 6.97
CA THR A 326 -8.31 7.01 5.77
C THR A 326 -7.32 5.94 6.22
N PRO A 327 -7.74 4.67 6.41
CA PRO A 327 -6.89 3.63 6.99
C PRO A 327 -5.81 3.20 6.01
N ARG A 328 -4.55 3.55 6.27
CA ARG A 328 -3.40 3.12 5.46
C ARG A 328 -2.68 1.92 6.06
N ALA A 329 -2.55 1.87 7.37
CA ALA A 329 -1.99 0.74 8.09
C ALA A 329 -2.93 0.29 9.20
N ILE A 330 -3.03 -1.02 9.37
CA ILE A 330 -3.70 -1.65 10.50
C ILE A 330 -2.80 -2.72 11.09
N CYS A 331 -2.82 -2.87 12.41
CA CYS A 331 -2.26 -4.02 13.08
C CYS A 331 -3.19 -4.46 14.23
N ILE A 332 -3.23 -5.76 14.50
CA ILE A 332 -4.00 -6.36 15.60
C ILE A 332 -3.02 -6.90 16.63
N THR A 333 -3.20 -6.51 17.90
CA THR A 333 -2.34 -6.98 18.98
C THR A 333 -2.51 -8.48 19.21
N PRO A 334 -1.45 -9.20 19.60
CA PRO A 334 -1.56 -10.60 19.97
C PRO A 334 -2.28 -10.77 21.33
N GLY A 335 -2.61 -12.02 21.65
CA GLY A 335 -3.18 -12.42 22.95
C GLY A 335 -4.71 -12.48 22.97
N PRO A 336 -5.31 -12.72 24.15
CA PRO A 336 -6.74 -12.99 24.27
C PRO A 336 -7.61 -11.73 24.19
N GLN A 337 -7.06 -10.56 24.50
CA GLN A 337 -7.74 -9.27 24.45
C GLN A 337 -7.16 -8.43 23.32
N GLN A 338 -7.53 -8.80 22.10
CA GLN A 338 -7.00 -8.15 20.92
C GLN A 338 -7.65 -6.77 20.71
N VAL A 339 -6.82 -5.81 20.33
CA VAL A 339 -7.24 -4.50 19.83
C VAL A 339 -6.55 -4.24 18.50
N MET A 340 -7.14 -3.38 17.70
CA MET A 340 -6.56 -2.94 16.44
C MET A 340 -6.06 -1.50 16.59
N TYR A 341 -4.88 -1.22 16.03
CA TYR A 341 -4.42 0.13 15.77
C TYR A 341 -4.57 0.46 14.29
N VAL A 342 -5.07 1.65 14.01
CA VAL A 342 -5.42 2.10 12.65
C VAL A 342 -4.84 3.49 12.44
N THR A 343 -4.08 3.69 11.38
CA THR A 343 -3.61 5.03 11.01
C THR A 343 -4.68 5.76 10.23
N ASN A 344 -4.95 7.03 10.60
CA ASN A 344 -5.67 7.97 9.76
C ASN A 344 -4.64 8.73 8.91
N SER A 345 -4.49 8.30 7.66
CA SER A 345 -3.44 8.82 6.79
C SER A 345 -3.74 10.24 6.32
N ASN A 346 -2.72 11.08 6.31
CA ASN A 346 -2.78 12.39 5.71
C ASN A 346 -3.21 12.29 4.24
N PRO A 347 -4.07 13.19 3.74
CA PRO A 347 -4.39 13.27 2.33
C PRO A 347 -3.15 13.69 1.52
N PRO A 348 -3.03 13.24 0.27
CA PRO A 348 -1.86 13.57 -0.57
C PRO A 348 -1.63 15.07 -0.78
N GLU A 349 -2.71 15.84 -0.82
CA GLU A 349 -2.73 17.29 -1.04
C GLU A 349 -2.42 18.10 0.21
N ASP A 350 -2.53 17.50 1.41
CA ASP A 350 -2.30 18.19 2.68
C ASP A 350 -1.73 17.24 3.74
N ILE A 351 -0.43 17.32 3.96
CA ILE A 351 0.29 16.50 4.93
C ILE A 351 0.17 17.02 6.36
N ASP A 352 -0.46 18.17 6.57
CA ASP A 352 -0.59 18.83 7.87
C ASP A 352 -1.96 18.58 8.52
N VAL A 353 -2.82 17.78 7.88
CA VAL A 353 -4.12 17.35 8.43
C VAL A 353 -4.15 15.84 8.63
N ASP A 354 -5.08 15.37 9.46
CA ASP A 354 -5.17 13.99 9.90
C ASP A 354 -3.88 13.52 10.64
N GLY A 355 -3.36 12.33 10.37
CA GLY A 355 -2.10 11.83 10.96
C GLY A 355 -2.28 11.18 12.33
N GLU A 356 -3.51 11.03 12.83
CA GLU A 356 -3.77 10.33 14.09
C GLU A 356 -3.66 8.81 13.93
N ILE A 357 -3.46 8.16 15.07
CA ILE A 357 -3.57 6.71 15.19
C ILE A 357 -4.72 6.38 16.13
N TYR A 358 -5.68 5.60 15.66
CA TYR A 358 -6.82 5.14 16.43
C TYR A 358 -6.55 3.79 17.08
N LYS A 359 -7.02 3.63 18.31
CA LYS A 359 -7.17 2.35 18.99
C LYS A 359 -8.62 1.92 18.89
N VAL A 360 -8.88 0.74 18.34
CA VAL A 360 -10.22 0.25 17.98
C VAL A 360 -10.38 -1.15 18.55
N ASP A 361 -11.53 -1.51 19.10
CA ASP A 361 -11.81 -2.90 19.37
C ASP A 361 -12.22 -3.66 18.09
N LEU A 362 -12.27 -4.99 18.16
CA LEU A 362 -12.57 -5.80 16.98
C LEU A 362 -14.08 -5.79 16.60
N THR A 363 -14.91 -5.01 17.29
CA THR A 363 -16.29 -4.70 16.89
C THR A 363 -16.40 -3.39 16.12
N GLY A 364 -15.30 -2.61 16.04
CA GLY A 364 -15.22 -1.35 15.33
C GLY A 364 -15.44 -0.12 16.23
N LYS A 365 -15.54 -0.29 17.57
CA LYS A 365 -15.65 0.81 18.51
C LYS A 365 -14.30 1.48 18.72
N LEU A 366 -14.23 2.79 18.55
CA LEU A 366 -13.08 3.61 18.88
C LEU A 366 -12.88 3.64 20.41
N LEU A 367 -11.74 3.13 20.86
CA LEU A 367 -11.33 3.12 22.27
C LEU A 367 -10.48 4.34 22.63
N GLY A 368 -9.85 4.97 21.64
CA GLY A 368 -9.05 6.15 21.84
C GLY A 368 -8.29 6.54 20.55
N ARG A 369 -7.68 7.72 20.60
CA ARG A 369 -6.82 8.22 19.54
C ARG A 369 -5.59 8.91 20.11
N PHE A 370 -4.55 9.05 19.33
CA PHE A 370 -3.35 9.81 19.67
C PHE A 370 -2.62 10.26 18.41
N GLY A 371 -1.72 11.22 18.57
CA GLY A 371 -0.97 11.80 17.47
C GLY A 371 -1.73 12.89 16.72
N ARG A 372 -1.02 13.53 15.84
CA ARG A 372 -1.52 14.54 14.91
C ARG A 372 -0.56 14.65 13.75
N ALA A 373 -0.96 15.36 12.70
CA ALA A 373 -0.11 15.66 11.57
C ALA A 373 1.12 16.48 11.96
N GLY A 374 2.25 16.23 11.34
CA GLY A 374 3.47 17.01 11.49
C GLY A 374 4.76 16.21 11.53
N ARG A 375 5.85 16.87 11.95
CA ARG A 375 7.22 16.34 11.89
C ARG A 375 7.94 16.27 13.25
N LEU A 376 7.34 16.83 14.29
CA LEU A 376 7.91 16.83 15.64
C LEU A 376 7.70 15.47 16.32
N ALA A 377 8.25 15.30 17.53
CA ALA A 377 7.90 14.19 18.38
C ALA A 377 6.40 14.20 18.65
N LYS A 378 5.75 13.04 18.63
CA LYS A 378 4.28 12.88 18.77
C LYS A 378 3.46 13.42 17.59
N GLU A 379 4.09 13.78 16.49
CA GLU A 379 3.45 14.12 15.23
C GLU A 379 3.82 13.06 14.18
N PHE A 380 2.92 12.78 13.26
CA PHE A 380 3.10 11.72 12.27
C PHE A 380 2.79 12.24 10.87
N SER A 381 3.54 11.72 9.88
CA SER A 381 3.28 12.02 8.48
C SER A 381 3.47 10.78 7.61
N GLY A 382 2.41 10.39 6.91
CA GLY A 382 2.44 9.26 5.99
C GLY A 382 2.83 7.94 6.65
N VAL A 383 2.24 7.62 7.82
CA VAL A 383 2.49 6.32 8.49
C VAL A 383 1.99 5.21 7.60
N ASN A 384 2.93 4.46 7.03
CA ASN A 384 2.65 3.40 6.08
C ASN A 384 2.47 2.03 6.74
N GLN A 385 3.14 1.80 7.87
CA GLN A 385 3.03 0.56 8.62
C GLN A 385 3.08 0.80 10.12
N LEU A 386 2.35 -0.05 10.85
CA LEU A 386 2.42 -0.21 12.30
C LEU A 386 2.81 -1.65 12.63
N ASP A 387 3.71 -1.84 13.59
CA ASP A 387 3.91 -3.10 14.30
C ASP A 387 3.40 -2.93 15.73
N CYS A 388 2.50 -3.82 16.14
CA CYS A 388 1.90 -3.85 17.48
C CYS A 388 2.04 -5.24 18.14
N ARG A 389 3.12 -5.94 17.86
CA ARG A 389 3.46 -7.22 18.51
C ARG A 389 3.47 -7.10 20.03
N ASN A 390 3.92 -5.94 20.55
CA ASN A 390 3.73 -5.58 21.95
C ASN A 390 2.51 -4.63 22.06
N PRO A 391 1.46 -4.98 22.82
CA PRO A 391 0.22 -4.20 22.88
C PRO A 391 0.36 -2.75 23.35
N ASN A 392 1.40 -2.43 24.15
CA ASN A 392 1.66 -1.10 24.69
C ASN A 392 2.86 -0.40 24.04
N GLU A 393 3.50 -1.04 23.08
CA GLU A 393 4.66 -0.53 22.37
C GLU A 393 4.46 -0.71 20.88
N LEU A 394 4.25 0.38 20.16
CA LEU A 394 4.07 0.34 18.71
C LEU A 394 5.33 0.84 18.02
N TRP A 395 5.59 0.29 16.86
CA TRP A 395 6.56 0.83 15.93
C TRP A 395 5.82 1.36 14.70
N ALA A 396 6.15 2.57 14.29
CA ALA A 396 5.55 3.22 13.13
C ALA A 396 6.61 3.52 12.07
N ALA A 397 6.34 3.10 10.84
CA ALA A 397 7.13 3.43 9.66
C ALA A 397 6.51 4.65 8.96
N GLU A 398 7.28 5.74 8.84
CA GLU A 398 6.81 7.01 8.30
C GLU A 398 7.50 7.33 6.98
N ILE A 399 6.74 7.29 5.88
CA ILE A 399 7.24 7.70 4.55
C ILE A 399 7.44 9.22 4.53
N GLY A 400 6.48 10.00 5.04
CA GLY A 400 6.54 11.46 4.99
C GLY A 400 7.66 12.08 5.84
N ASN A 401 8.01 11.45 6.96
CA ASN A 401 9.04 11.92 7.88
C ASN A 401 10.38 11.19 7.75
N TRP A 402 10.48 10.18 6.92
CA TRP A 402 11.70 9.39 6.68
C TRP A 402 12.30 8.78 7.94
N ARG A 403 11.43 8.30 8.82
CA ARG A 403 11.87 7.80 10.13
C ARG A 403 11.07 6.61 10.62
N VAL A 404 11.61 5.96 11.64
CA VAL A 404 10.91 5.02 12.50
C VAL A 404 10.60 5.70 13.82
N SER A 405 9.34 5.62 14.25
CA SER A 405 8.92 6.10 15.58
C SER A 405 8.57 4.90 16.46
N LYS A 406 9.13 4.90 17.68
CA LYS A 406 8.77 3.96 18.75
C LYS A 406 7.79 4.65 19.70
N ILE A 407 6.59 4.11 19.84
CA ILE A 407 5.47 4.72 20.57
C ILE A 407 5.17 3.85 21.78
N THR A 408 5.18 4.43 22.97
CA THR A 408 4.79 3.75 24.21
C THR A 408 3.48 4.33 24.72
N ILE A 409 2.42 3.51 24.73
CA ILE A 409 1.10 3.91 25.21
C ILE A 409 1.04 3.73 26.72
N ARG A 410 0.75 4.80 27.43
CA ARG A 410 0.55 4.75 28.87
C ARG A 410 -0.88 4.32 29.17
N GLY A 411 -1.06 3.36 30.09
CA GLY A 411 -2.40 2.97 30.56
C GLY A 411 -3.12 4.17 31.18
N ALA A 412 -4.42 4.25 30.98
CA ALA A 412 -5.25 5.20 31.69
C ALA A 412 -5.16 4.88 33.21
N GLY A 413 -4.25 5.56 33.91
CA GLY A 413 -4.05 5.33 35.34
C GLY A 413 -2.62 5.58 35.86
N SER A 414 -1.65 5.84 35.01
CA SER A 414 -0.29 6.20 35.44
C SER A 414 -0.10 7.71 35.40
N THR A 415 -0.68 8.41 36.39
CA THR A 415 -0.21 9.74 36.77
C THR A 415 1.01 9.55 37.69
N ASN A 416 2.22 9.88 37.20
CA ASN A 416 3.32 10.24 38.08
C ASN A 416 3.23 11.70 38.41
#